data_70ae42e034896230f5b232d85ef6ee3a
#
_entry.id   70ae42e034896230f5b232d85ef6ee3a
#
_cell.length_a   1.000
_cell.length_b   1.000
_cell.length_c   1.000
_cell.angle_alpha   90.00
_cell.angle_beta   90.00
_cell.angle_gamma   90.00
#
_symmetry.space_group_name_H-M   'P 1'
#
loop_
_entity.id
_entity.type
_entity.pdbx_description
1 polymer ?
#
loop_
_entity_poly.entity_id
_entity_poly.type
_entity_poly.pdbx_seq_one_letter_code
_entity_poly.pdbx_strand_id
1 'polypeptide(L)'
;RMTAEAQQALLARITPTASAADLAGCDLIIEAVFESRDLKAKVTQEAEPQLAPSGFFASNTSTLPISGLATASSRPEKFVGIHFFSPVDKMKLVEIIRGKQTDDETVARAFDYVQALGKVPIVVNDSRGFYTSRTFGTFVMEGAAMLGEGIPAAAIENAAMQAGLPVGPLAVLDETALTLSVHVLDQTRADYAAEGQTYTATPGELLVERMVKELKRPGRAGGGGFYDYPAGAKKHLWPELKPLFEKPGVEWSVQEIQDRLLYRQAIETARCLAEGVLTSVQDANIGSIFGIGFPAWTGGAMQFIYGTGLEAFMQRTDQLAARHGVGFKLDAKARNAIEKFQPIY
;
A
#
# COMPACT_ATOMS: atom_id res chain seq x y z
N ARG A 1 -27.57 -6.03 13.04
CA ARG A 1 -26.97 -7.29 13.52
C ARG A 1 -27.67 -8.45 12.80
N MET A 2 -26.90 -9.45 12.39
CA MET A 2 -27.44 -10.65 11.72
C MET A 2 -28.19 -11.51 12.75
N THR A 3 -29.29 -12.18 12.35
CA THR A 3 -29.98 -13.15 13.22
C THR A 3 -29.12 -14.41 13.36
N ALA A 4 -29.42 -15.24 14.39
CA ALA A 4 -28.67 -16.48 14.61
C ALA A 4 -28.86 -17.46 13.42
N GLU A 5 -30.08 -17.55 12.87
CA GLU A 5 -30.39 -18.39 11.70
C GLU A 5 -29.62 -17.93 10.46
N ALA A 6 -29.54 -16.62 10.20
CA ALA A 6 -28.81 -16.07 9.07
C ALA A 6 -27.30 -16.27 9.23
N GLN A 7 -26.78 -16.17 10.46
CA GLN A 7 -25.39 -16.47 10.76
C GLN A 7 -25.06 -17.95 10.52
N GLN A 8 -25.91 -18.84 10.99
CA GLN A 8 -25.72 -20.28 10.79
C GLN A 8 -25.79 -20.66 9.32
N ALA A 9 -26.76 -20.10 8.56
CA ALA A 9 -26.84 -20.30 7.11
C ALA A 9 -25.61 -19.79 6.36
N LEU A 10 -25.03 -18.67 6.80
CA LEU A 10 -23.78 -18.15 6.22
C LEU A 10 -22.60 -19.07 6.52
N LEU A 11 -22.43 -19.50 7.78
CA LEU A 11 -21.34 -20.38 8.20
C LEU A 11 -21.42 -21.75 7.51
N ALA A 12 -22.62 -22.27 7.24
CA ALA A 12 -22.81 -23.52 6.52
C ALA A 12 -22.33 -23.50 5.06
N ARG A 13 -22.03 -22.30 4.51
CA ARG A 13 -21.46 -22.12 3.16
C ARG A 13 -19.92 -22.20 3.17
N ILE A 14 -19.29 -22.26 4.34
CA ILE A 14 -17.85 -22.31 4.50
C ILE A 14 -17.47 -23.71 4.95
N THR A 15 -16.62 -24.39 4.21
CA THR A 15 -16.08 -25.71 4.54
C THR A 15 -14.62 -25.53 4.98
N PRO A 16 -14.31 -25.50 6.30
CA PRO A 16 -12.93 -25.42 6.76
C PRO A 16 -12.25 -26.78 6.54
N THR A 17 -11.01 -26.72 6.00
CA THR A 17 -10.19 -27.92 5.75
C THR A 17 -8.72 -27.62 5.98
N ALA A 18 -7.93 -28.65 6.29
CA ALA A 18 -6.48 -28.62 6.34
C ALA A 18 -5.84 -29.34 5.13
N SER A 19 -6.64 -29.86 4.21
CA SER A 19 -6.19 -30.63 3.05
C SER A 19 -6.38 -29.85 1.75
N ALA A 20 -5.31 -29.67 0.98
CA ALA A 20 -5.40 -29.06 -0.35
C ALA A 20 -6.28 -29.88 -1.31
N ALA A 21 -6.38 -31.20 -1.11
CA ALA A 21 -7.21 -32.09 -1.95
C ALA A 21 -8.71 -31.71 -1.89
N ASP A 22 -9.16 -31.14 -0.81
CA ASP A 22 -10.56 -30.70 -0.66
C ASP A 22 -10.91 -29.45 -1.50
N LEU A 23 -9.91 -28.83 -2.12
CA LEU A 23 -10.09 -27.74 -3.09
C LEU A 23 -10.39 -28.24 -4.51
N ALA A 24 -10.52 -29.57 -4.70
CA ALA A 24 -10.73 -30.16 -6.02
C ALA A 24 -11.95 -29.56 -6.73
N GLY A 25 -11.75 -29.04 -7.95
CA GLY A 25 -12.79 -28.44 -8.76
C GLY A 25 -13.13 -26.98 -8.46
N CYS A 26 -12.36 -26.31 -7.61
CA CYS A 26 -12.54 -24.87 -7.41
C CYS A 26 -12.23 -24.08 -8.68
N ASP A 27 -13.03 -23.05 -8.98
CA ASP A 27 -12.84 -22.14 -10.11
C ASP A 27 -11.79 -21.06 -9.83
N LEU A 28 -11.58 -20.76 -8.54
CA LEU A 28 -10.63 -19.77 -8.05
C LEU A 28 -10.04 -20.22 -6.72
N ILE A 29 -8.73 -20.17 -6.62
CA ILE A 29 -8.01 -20.31 -5.35
C ILE A 29 -7.25 -19.01 -5.09
N ILE A 30 -7.42 -18.42 -3.90
CA ILE A 30 -6.71 -17.21 -3.47
C ILE A 30 -5.83 -17.61 -2.28
N GLU A 31 -4.50 -17.61 -2.45
CA GLU A 31 -3.60 -17.78 -1.32
C GLU A 31 -3.41 -16.46 -0.58
N ALA A 32 -3.41 -16.51 0.74
CA ALA A 32 -3.21 -15.37 1.63
C ALA A 32 -2.30 -15.76 2.81
N VAL A 33 -1.29 -16.54 2.54
CA VAL A 33 -0.32 -17.00 3.54
C VAL A 33 0.71 -15.91 3.85
N PHE A 34 1.57 -16.16 4.83
CA PHE A 34 2.61 -15.22 5.23
C PHE A 34 3.49 -14.79 4.03
N GLU A 35 3.99 -13.54 4.07
CA GLU A 35 4.70 -12.88 2.96
C GLU A 35 6.12 -13.45 2.80
N SER A 36 6.20 -14.67 2.30
CA SER A 36 7.43 -15.43 2.03
C SER A 36 7.32 -16.10 0.67
N ARG A 37 8.30 -15.85 -0.21
CA ARG A 37 8.35 -16.43 -1.57
C ARG A 37 8.30 -17.95 -1.55
N ASP A 38 9.10 -18.55 -0.69
CA ASP A 38 9.20 -20.03 -0.59
C ASP A 38 7.88 -20.65 -0.10
N LEU A 39 7.26 -20.02 0.90
CA LEU A 39 5.97 -20.49 1.41
C LEU A 39 4.86 -20.36 0.34
N LYS A 40 4.80 -19.21 -0.34
CA LYS A 40 3.82 -18.98 -1.41
C LYS A 40 4.05 -19.95 -2.59
N ALA A 41 5.30 -20.21 -2.97
CA ALA A 41 5.63 -21.19 -3.99
C ALA A 41 5.16 -22.59 -3.61
N LYS A 42 5.41 -23.03 -2.38
CA LYS A 42 4.94 -24.31 -1.87
C LYS A 42 3.42 -24.43 -1.91
N VAL A 43 2.72 -23.41 -1.41
CA VAL A 43 1.24 -23.39 -1.41
C VAL A 43 0.68 -23.39 -2.82
N THR A 44 1.29 -22.66 -3.75
CA THR A 44 0.90 -22.68 -5.17
C THR A 44 1.01 -24.09 -5.74
N GLN A 45 2.15 -24.77 -5.53
CA GLN A 45 2.38 -26.13 -6.04
C GLN A 45 1.44 -27.17 -5.42
N GLU A 46 1.03 -27.00 -4.17
CA GLU A 46 0.10 -27.89 -3.49
C GLU A 46 -1.37 -27.67 -3.90
N ALA A 47 -1.79 -26.40 -4.05
CA ALA A 47 -3.18 -26.05 -4.23
C ALA A 47 -3.60 -25.90 -5.71
N GLU A 48 -2.73 -25.40 -6.59
CA GLU A 48 -3.06 -25.17 -7.99
C GLU A 48 -3.53 -26.44 -8.74
N PRO A 49 -2.96 -27.64 -8.51
CA PRO A 49 -3.43 -28.87 -9.17
C PRO A 49 -4.88 -29.25 -8.85
N GLN A 50 -5.46 -28.65 -7.81
CA GLN A 50 -6.84 -28.88 -7.40
C GLN A 50 -7.86 -28.01 -8.15
N LEU A 51 -7.41 -27.00 -8.89
CA LEU A 51 -8.29 -26.13 -9.68
C LEU A 51 -9.06 -26.90 -10.76
N ALA A 52 -10.26 -26.45 -11.04
CA ALA A 52 -10.99 -26.86 -12.24
C ALA A 52 -10.16 -26.57 -13.51
N PRO A 53 -10.38 -27.28 -14.63
CA PRO A 53 -9.61 -27.05 -15.86
C PRO A 53 -9.58 -25.58 -16.33
N SER A 54 -10.70 -24.87 -16.17
CA SER A 54 -10.83 -23.44 -16.47
C SER A 54 -10.50 -22.53 -15.29
N GLY A 55 -10.17 -23.07 -14.12
CA GLY A 55 -9.89 -22.30 -12.90
C GLY A 55 -8.63 -21.47 -13.00
N PHE A 56 -8.48 -20.47 -12.14
CA PHE A 56 -7.30 -19.63 -12.05
C PHE A 56 -6.85 -19.44 -10.60
N PHE A 57 -5.55 -19.15 -10.45
CA PHE A 57 -4.91 -18.98 -9.13
C PHE A 57 -4.59 -17.52 -8.86
N ALA A 58 -4.81 -17.07 -7.63
CA ALA A 58 -4.51 -15.72 -7.23
C ALA A 58 -3.67 -15.66 -5.95
N SER A 59 -2.79 -14.67 -5.87
CA SER A 59 -2.08 -14.33 -4.64
C SER A 59 -2.62 -13.01 -4.07
N ASN A 60 -2.88 -13.00 -2.75
CA ASN A 60 -3.24 -11.78 -2.00
C ASN A 60 -1.98 -11.07 -1.44
N THR A 61 -0.83 -11.26 -2.03
CA THR A 61 0.39 -10.53 -1.65
C THR A 61 0.18 -9.03 -1.75
N SER A 62 0.82 -8.26 -0.87
CA SER A 62 0.80 -6.80 -0.88
C SER A 62 2.05 -6.18 -1.52
N THR A 63 3.14 -6.93 -1.64
CA THR A 63 4.44 -6.37 -2.04
C THR A 63 5.24 -7.22 -3.02
N LEU A 64 5.07 -8.55 -3.01
CA LEU A 64 5.88 -9.44 -3.84
C LEU A 64 5.40 -9.42 -5.29
N PRO A 65 6.31 -9.22 -6.27
CA PRO A 65 5.96 -9.22 -7.69
C PRO A 65 5.25 -10.50 -8.12
N ILE A 66 4.08 -10.35 -8.75
CA ILE A 66 3.22 -11.46 -9.21
C ILE A 66 3.95 -12.32 -10.24
N SER A 67 4.70 -11.72 -11.16
CA SER A 67 5.48 -12.46 -12.16
C SER A 67 6.53 -13.39 -11.52
N GLY A 68 7.10 -12.97 -10.39
CA GLY A 68 8.03 -13.80 -9.62
C GLY A 68 7.33 -14.95 -8.90
N LEU A 69 6.12 -14.73 -8.36
CA LEU A 69 5.33 -15.79 -7.72
C LEU A 69 4.78 -16.79 -8.76
N ALA A 70 4.38 -16.31 -9.93
CA ALA A 70 3.87 -17.13 -11.02
C ALA A 70 4.88 -18.17 -11.54
N THR A 71 6.19 -18.03 -11.25
CA THR A 71 7.19 -19.04 -11.63
C THR A 71 6.99 -20.38 -10.93
N ALA A 72 6.26 -20.41 -9.82
CA ALA A 72 5.90 -21.65 -9.11
C ALA A 72 4.63 -22.30 -9.67
N SER A 73 3.88 -21.61 -10.52
CA SER A 73 2.66 -22.10 -11.16
C SER A 73 2.99 -22.93 -12.40
N SER A 74 2.21 -23.97 -12.64
CA SER A 74 2.23 -24.75 -13.89
C SER A 74 1.46 -24.06 -15.03
N ARG A 75 0.63 -23.05 -14.69
CA ARG A 75 -0.21 -22.28 -15.61
C ARG A 75 -0.06 -20.77 -15.35
N PRO A 76 1.14 -20.20 -15.60
CA PRO A 76 1.42 -18.81 -15.24
C PRO A 76 0.51 -17.78 -15.94
N GLU A 77 -0.11 -18.15 -17.08
CA GLU A 77 -1.13 -17.34 -17.76
C GLU A 77 -2.45 -17.25 -16.97
N LYS A 78 -2.71 -18.22 -16.08
CA LYS A 78 -3.86 -18.26 -15.15
C LYS A 78 -3.51 -17.84 -13.74
N PHE A 79 -2.37 -17.17 -13.54
CA PHE A 79 -1.92 -16.65 -12.26
C PHE A 79 -2.04 -15.13 -12.23
N VAL A 80 -2.67 -14.57 -11.17
CA VAL A 80 -2.98 -13.13 -11.03
C VAL A 80 -2.80 -12.68 -9.59
N GLY A 81 -2.55 -11.38 -9.36
CA GLY A 81 -2.66 -10.79 -8.03
C GLY A 81 -4.09 -10.31 -7.75
N ILE A 82 -4.62 -10.61 -6.57
CA ILE A 82 -5.88 -10.04 -6.06
C ILE A 82 -5.61 -9.53 -4.65
N HIS A 83 -5.21 -8.26 -4.55
CA HIS A 83 -4.80 -7.64 -3.31
C HIS A 83 -5.98 -6.99 -2.60
N PHE A 84 -6.41 -7.58 -1.49
CA PHE A 84 -7.42 -7.04 -0.58
C PHE A 84 -6.77 -6.16 0.48
N PHE A 85 -7.53 -5.17 0.96
CA PHE A 85 -7.10 -4.24 2.00
C PHE A 85 -7.76 -4.57 3.34
N SER A 86 -6.99 -4.51 4.42
CA SER A 86 -7.50 -4.76 5.77
C SER A 86 -8.10 -3.48 6.38
N PRO A 87 -9.26 -3.56 7.05
CA PRO A 87 -10.14 -4.72 7.23
C PRO A 87 -10.98 -4.98 5.97
N VAL A 88 -10.95 -6.25 5.50
CA VAL A 88 -11.52 -6.63 4.19
C VAL A 88 -13.02 -6.32 4.07
N ASP A 89 -13.78 -6.45 5.16
CA ASP A 89 -15.22 -6.17 5.19
C ASP A 89 -15.55 -4.68 5.00
N LYS A 90 -14.63 -3.77 5.31
CA LYS A 90 -14.82 -2.32 5.26
C LYS A 90 -14.17 -1.65 4.06
N MET A 91 -13.00 -2.14 3.66
CA MET A 91 -12.25 -1.57 2.54
C MET A 91 -12.90 -1.93 1.22
N LYS A 92 -13.18 -0.90 0.42
CA LYS A 92 -13.90 -1.07 -0.85
C LYS A 92 -13.00 -1.51 -2.00
N LEU A 93 -11.75 -1.06 -2.02
CA LEU A 93 -10.82 -1.33 -3.12
C LEU A 93 -10.35 -2.78 -3.10
N VAL A 94 -10.17 -3.33 -4.29
CA VAL A 94 -9.31 -4.49 -4.56
C VAL A 94 -8.42 -4.15 -5.75
N GLU A 95 -7.12 -4.31 -5.58
CA GLU A 95 -6.13 -4.10 -6.62
C GLU A 95 -5.86 -5.43 -7.33
N ILE A 96 -6.15 -5.48 -8.62
CA ILE A 96 -5.89 -6.65 -9.48
C ILE A 96 -4.56 -6.42 -10.18
N ILE A 97 -3.60 -7.31 -9.97
CA ILE A 97 -2.24 -7.16 -10.49
C ILE A 97 -2.02 -8.15 -11.63
N ARG A 98 -1.81 -7.61 -12.82
CA ARG A 98 -1.46 -8.38 -14.00
C ARG A 98 0.04 -8.72 -13.97
N GLY A 99 0.38 -9.99 -13.81
CA GLY A 99 1.74 -10.48 -14.04
C GLY A 99 2.11 -10.47 -15.53
N LYS A 100 3.39 -10.62 -15.84
CA LYS A 100 3.87 -10.58 -17.24
C LYS A 100 3.25 -11.63 -18.15
N GLN A 101 2.86 -12.78 -17.61
CA GLN A 101 2.28 -13.89 -18.35
C GLN A 101 0.76 -13.99 -18.19
N THR A 102 0.16 -13.25 -17.23
CA THR A 102 -1.28 -13.28 -16.96
C THR A 102 -2.08 -12.90 -18.21
N ASP A 103 -2.96 -13.78 -18.67
CA ASP A 103 -3.79 -13.54 -19.85
C ASP A 103 -4.98 -12.60 -19.58
N ASP A 104 -5.58 -12.07 -20.64
CA ASP A 104 -6.69 -11.13 -20.55
C ASP A 104 -7.95 -11.73 -19.94
N GLU A 105 -8.20 -13.02 -20.22
CA GLU A 105 -9.35 -13.75 -19.65
C GLU A 105 -9.25 -13.84 -18.13
N THR A 106 -8.06 -14.16 -17.62
CA THR A 106 -7.82 -14.28 -16.17
C THR A 106 -8.02 -12.91 -15.48
N VAL A 107 -7.51 -11.83 -16.08
CA VAL A 107 -7.74 -10.48 -15.56
C VAL A 107 -9.24 -10.11 -15.58
N ALA A 108 -9.94 -10.40 -16.68
CA ALA A 108 -11.37 -10.12 -16.79
C ALA A 108 -12.18 -10.91 -15.74
N ARG A 109 -11.89 -12.18 -15.55
CA ARG A 109 -12.56 -13.01 -14.54
C ARG A 109 -12.27 -12.57 -13.11
N ALA A 110 -11.05 -12.14 -12.83
CA ALA A 110 -10.69 -11.54 -11.54
C ALA A 110 -11.48 -10.24 -11.31
N PHE A 111 -11.62 -9.41 -12.36
CA PHE A 111 -12.40 -8.18 -12.31
C PHE A 111 -13.87 -8.44 -12.00
N ASP A 112 -14.50 -9.37 -12.73
CA ASP A 112 -15.90 -9.78 -12.52
C ASP A 112 -16.11 -10.36 -11.10
N TYR A 113 -15.17 -11.18 -10.63
CA TYR A 113 -15.21 -11.72 -9.27
C TYR A 113 -15.18 -10.61 -8.21
N VAL A 114 -14.30 -9.63 -8.35
CA VAL A 114 -14.22 -8.50 -7.42
C VAL A 114 -15.50 -7.67 -7.43
N GLN A 115 -16.08 -7.43 -8.61
CA GLN A 115 -17.37 -6.74 -8.71
C GLN A 115 -18.52 -7.55 -8.08
N ALA A 116 -18.54 -8.87 -8.26
CA ALA A 116 -19.53 -9.75 -7.63
C ALA A 116 -19.46 -9.74 -6.11
N LEU A 117 -18.29 -9.45 -5.52
CA LEU A 117 -18.12 -9.21 -4.07
C LEU A 117 -18.64 -7.84 -3.62
N GLY A 118 -19.12 -6.99 -4.53
CA GLY A 118 -19.54 -5.61 -4.22
C GLY A 118 -18.37 -4.67 -3.93
N LYS A 119 -17.16 -5.00 -4.41
CA LYS A 119 -15.96 -4.20 -4.26
C LYS A 119 -15.62 -3.45 -5.55
N VAL A 120 -14.73 -2.50 -5.45
CA VAL A 120 -14.28 -1.65 -6.55
C VAL A 120 -12.92 -2.16 -7.03
N PRO A 121 -12.83 -2.78 -8.22
CA PRO A 121 -11.57 -3.22 -8.78
C PRO A 121 -10.82 -2.06 -9.46
N ILE A 122 -9.49 -2.08 -9.36
CA ILE A 122 -8.57 -1.42 -10.28
C ILE A 122 -7.64 -2.47 -10.87
N VAL A 123 -7.15 -2.24 -12.09
CA VAL A 123 -6.18 -3.13 -12.74
C VAL A 123 -4.86 -2.41 -12.88
N VAL A 124 -3.79 -3.04 -12.35
CA VAL A 124 -2.44 -2.50 -12.43
C VAL A 124 -1.48 -3.55 -13.00
N ASN A 125 -0.38 -3.10 -13.59
CA ASN A 125 0.69 -4.00 -13.99
C ASN A 125 1.62 -4.30 -12.82
N ASP A 126 2.30 -5.44 -12.92
CA ASP A 126 3.18 -5.97 -11.90
C ASP A 126 4.39 -5.07 -11.64
N SER A 127 4.63 -4.81 -10.37
CA SER A 127 5.85 -4.18 -9.87
C SER A 127 6.00 -4.51 -8.38
N ARG A 128 7.16 -4.22 -7.77
CA ARG A 128 7.32 -4.34 -6.32
C ARG A 128 6.40 -3.35 -5.59
N GLY A 129 5.50 -3.83 -4.74
CA GLY A 129 4.54 -3.02 -4.00
C GLY A 129 3.43 -2.42 -4.87
N PHE A 130 3.34 -2.81 -6.14
CA PHE A 130 2.31 -2.42 -7.10
C PHE A 130 2.10 -0.89 -7.14
N TYR A 131 0.85 -0.43 -7.17
CA TYR A 131 0.52 0.98 -7.07
C TYR A 131 0.27 1.41 -5.63
N THR A 132 -0.64 0.70 -4.95
CA THR A 132 -1.18 1.18 -3.68
C THR A 132 -0.16 1.11 -2.54
N SER A 133 0.57 0.00 -2.38
CA SER A 133 1.59 -0.13 -1.33
C SER A 133 2.77 0.80 -1.55
N ARG A 134 3.18 1.06 -2.81
CA ARG A 134 4.21 2.05 -3.15
C ARG A 134 3.81 3.45 -2.68
N THR A 135 2.62 3.88 -3.09
CA THR A 135 2.11 5.23 -2.79
C THR A 135 1.86 5.40 -1.29
N PHE A 136 1.24 4.40 -0.66
CA PHE A 136 1.03 4.37 0.79
C PHE A 136 2.35 4.45 1.56
N GLY A 137 3.36 3.69 1.14
CA GLY A 137 4.70 3.72 1.75
C GLY A 137 5.29 5.13 1.76
N THR A 138 5.13 5.90 0.68
CA THR A 138 5.64 7.28 0.64
C THR A 138 4.95 8.20 1.65
N PHE A 139 3.66 8.01 1.89
CA PHE A 139 2.89 8.79 2.87
C PHE A 139 3.35 8.53 4.31
N VAL A 140 3.41 7.26 4.69
CA VAL A 140 3.72 6.91 6.08
C VAL A 140 5.19 7.16 6.42
N MET A 141 6.10 6.90 5.48
CA MET A 141 7.53 7.15 5.69
C MET A 141 7.86 8.66 5.69
N GLU A 142 7.11 9.47 4.95
CA GLU A 142 7.25 10.92 5.03
C GLU A 142 6.82 11.46 6.41
N GLY A 143 5.72 10.93 6.96
CA GLY A 143 5.29 11.24 8.33
C GLY A 143 6.35 10.87 9.37
N ALA A 144 6.95 9.70 9.25
CA ALA A 144 8.04 9.28 10.12
C ALA A 144 9.31 10.15 9.94
N ALA A 145 9.66 10.53 8.71
CA ALA A 145 10.78 11.41 8.43
C ALA A 145 10.62 12.78 9.09
N MET A 146 9.43 13.39 8.98
CA MET A 146 9.10 14.66 9.63
C MET A 146 9.25 14.60 11.16
N LEU A 147 8.85 13.50 11.79
CA LEU A 147 9.09 13.28 13.21
C LEU A 147 10.59 13.24 13.52
N GLY A 148 11.38 12.54 12.73
CA GLY A 148 12.84 12.46 12.87
C GLY A 148 13.55 13.81 12.66
N GLU A 149 13.00 14.69 11.86
CA GLU A 149 13.46 16.06 11.66
C GLU A 149 13.22 16.95 12.90
N GLY A 150 12.27 16.57 13.76
CA GLY A 150 11.96 17.28 14.99
C GLY A 150 10.57 17.94 15.03
N ILE A 151 9.75 17.70 14.02
CA ILE A 151 8.36 18.22 13.98
C ILE A 151 7.52 17.43 15.01
N PRO A 152 6.70 18.11 15.84
CA PRO A 152 5.87 17.45 16.83
C PRO A 152 4.93 16.42 16.20
N ALA A 153 4.87 15.22 16.77
CA ALA A 153 3.99 14.14 16.30
C ALA A 153 2.52 14.59 16.18
N ALA A 154 2.02 15.36 17.17
CA ALA A 154 0.66 15.88 17.13
C ALA A 154 0.42 16.86 15.97
N ALA A 155 1.42 17.65 15.57
CA ALA A 155 1.33 18.54 14.41
C ALA A 155 1.20 17.75 13.11
N ILE A 156 2.01 16.69 12.94
CA ILE A 156 1.99 15.81 11.77
C ILE A 156 0.61 15.14 11.64
N GLU A 157 0.13 14.52 12.71
CA GLU A 157 -1.16 13.82 12.73
C GLU A 157 -2.34 14.77 12.45
N ASN A 158 -2.37 15.93 13.11
CA ASN A 158 -3.45 16.90 12.93
C ASN A 158 -3.42 17.53 11.51
N ALA A 159 -2.25 17.85 10.97
CA ALA A 159 -2.12 18.39 9.62
C ALA A 159 -2.62 17.39 8.57
N ALA A 160 -2.33 16.10 8.74
CA ALA A 160 -2.84 15.03 7.88
C ALA A 160 -4.37 14.98 7.90
N MET A 161 -4.98 14.98 9.10
CA MET A 161 -6.43 14.97 9.25
C MET A 161 -7.09 16.24 8.66
N GLN A 162 -6.47 17.41 8.83
CA GLN A 162 -6.94 18.67 8.24
C GLN A 162 -6.84 18.70 6.72
N ALA A 163 -5.87 17.99 6.13
CA ALA A 163 -5.77 17.80 4.68
C ALA A 163 -6.89 16.90 4.11
N GLY A 164 -7.62 16.19 4.98
CA GLY A 164 -8.69 15.28 4.61
C GLY A 164 -8.29 13.80 4.52
N LEU A 165 -7.09 13.46 4.99
CA LEU A 165 -6.68 12.06 5.17
C LEU A 165 -7.47 11.44 6.33
N PRO A 166 -7.96 10.20 6.21
CA PRO A 166 -8.83 9.59 7.23
C PRO A 166 -8.08 9.23 8.53
N VAL A 167 -6.76 9.03 8.42
CA VAL A 167 -5.86 8.66 9.53
C VAL A 167 -4.53 9.35 9.32
N GLY A 168 -3.89 9.79 10.40
CA GLY A 168 -2.53 10.33 10.32
C GLY A 168 -1.47 9.25 10.05
N PRO A 169 -0.29 9.63 9.52
CA PRO A 169 0.72 8.67 9.07
C PRO A 169 1.30 7.82 10.20
N LEU A 170 1.50 8.38 11.39
CA LEU A 170 2.06 7.65 12.53
C LEU A 170 1.03 6.67 13.12
N ALA A 171 -0.23 7.09 13.19
CA ALA A 171 -1.31 6.23 13.66
C ALA A 171 -1.52 5.03 12.73
N VAL A 172 -1.48 5.21 11.40
CA VAL A 172 -1.68 4.11 10.47
C VAL A 172 -0.45 3.18 10.40
N LEU A 173 0.77 3.69 10.61
CA LEU A 173 1.96 2.85 10.79
C LEU A 173 1.80 1.87 11.95
N ASP A 174 1.29 2.33 13.08
CA ASP A 174 1.01 1.46 14.22
C ASP A 174 -0.05 0.40 13.92
N GLU A 175 -1.11 0.77 13.20
CA GLU A 175 -2.21 -0.15 12.82
C GLU A 175 -1.73 -1.25 11.85
N THR A 176 -0.80 -0.93 10.95
CA THR A 176 -0.23 -1.88 9.98
C THR A 176 0.95 -2.68 10.54
N ALA A 177 1.35 -2.43 11.76
CA ALA A 177 2.51 -2.96 12.49
C ALA A 177 3.87 -2.45 11.94
N LEU A 178 4.62 -1.76 12.78
CA LEU A 178 5.98 -1.27 12.44
C LEU A 178 6.93 -2.41 12.09
N THR A 179 6.74 -3.58 12.70
CA THR A 179 7.51 -4.80 12.39
C THR A 179 7.34 -5.25 10.95
N LEU A 180 6.15 -5.06 10.35
CA LEU A 180 5.93 -5.36 8.94
C LEU A 180 6.78 -4.42 8.05
N SER A 181 6.80 -3.12 8.37
CA SER A 181 7.61 -2.14 7.63
C SER A 181 9.11 -2.48 7.71
N VAL A 182 9.60 -2.92 8.87
CA VAL A 182 10.99 -3.37 9.03
C VAL A 182 11.26 -4.64 8.22
N HIS A 183 10.34 -5.59 8.22
CA HIS A 183 10.47 -6.82 7.41
C HIS A 183 10.53 -6.50 5.91
N VAL A 184 9.68 -5.59 5.43
CA VAL A 184 9.69 -5.13 4.02
C VAL A 184 11.02 -4.44 3.69
N LEU A 185 11.56 -3.61 4.59
CA LEU A 185 12.85 -2.95 4.42
C LEU A 185 13.99 -3.97 4.34
N ASP A 186 14.03 -4.94 5.25
CA ASP A 186 15.06 -5.99 5.27
C ASP A 186 14.99 -6.86 3.99
N GLN A 187 13.77 -7.20 3.52
CA GLN A 187 13.57 -7.91 2.25
C GLN A 187 14.02 -7.06 1.05
N THR A 188 13.74 -5.76 1.05
CA THR A 188 14.18 -4.83 -0.01
C THR A 188 15.70 -4.76 -0.07
N ARG A 189 16.37 -4.64 1.07
CA ARG A 189 17.85 -4.68 1.15
C ARG A 189 18.43 -5.97 0.60
N ALA A 190 17.82 -7.11 0.95
CA ALA A 190 18.25 -8.43 0.47
C ALA A 190 18.08 -8.58 -1.03
N ASP A 191 16.96 -8.12 -1.59
CA ASP A 191 16.69 -8.18 -3.03
C ASP A 191 17.66 -7.31 -3.84
N TYR A 192 17.94 -6.08 -3.38
CA TYR A 192 18.95 -5.21 -4.02
C TYR A 192 20.35 -5.81 -3.96
N ALA A 193 20.71 -6.40 -2.81
CA ALA A 193 22.00 -7.09 -2.68
C ALA A 193 22.12 -8.30 -3.62
N ALA A 194 21.04 -9.06 -3.82
CA ALA A 194 21.00 -10.15 -4.79
C ALA A 194 21.18 -9.69 -6.24
N GLU A 195 20.78 -8.45 -6.54
CA GLU A 195 20.98 -7.78 -7.84
C GLU A 195 22.34 -7.06 -7.94
N GLY A 196 23.23 -7.18 -6.93
CA GLY A 196 24.52 -6.51 -6.88
C GLY A 196 24.42 -5.00 -6.60
N GLN A 197 23.30 -4.54 -6.07
CA GLN A 197 23.01 -3.15 -5.76
C GLN A 197 22.92 -2.93 -4.24
N THR A 198 23.06 -1.67 -3.82
CA THR A 198 22.87 -1.27 -2.42
C THR A 198 21.63 -0.43 -2.29
N TYR A 199 20.70 -0.86 -1.44
CA TYR A 199 19.54 -0.05 -1.09
C TYR A 199 19.89 0.96 -0.01
N THR A 200 19.60 2.24 -0.26
CA THR A 200 19.75 3.31 0.73
C THR A 200 18.39 3.57 1.36
N ALA A 201 18.24 3.20 2.63
CA ALA A 201 17.01 3.44 3.37
C ALA A 201 16.73 4.93 3.54
N THR A 202 15.45 5.30 3.44
CA THR A 202 14.97 6.67 3.65
C THR A 202 15.01 7.05 5.13
N PRO A 203 15.02 8.36 5.46
CA PRO A 203 14.97 8.81 6.86
C PRO A 203 13.78 8.24 7.64
N GLY A 204 12.62 8.12 7.00
CA GLY A 204 11.43 7.53 7.63
C GLY A 204 11.58 6.04 7.92
N GLU A 205 12.15 5.27 6.99
CA GLU A 205 12.43 3.84 7.19
C GLU A 205 13.43 3.62 8.34
N LEU A 206 14.48 4.43 8.40
CA LEU A 206 15.46 4.37 9.50
C LEU A 206 14.84 4.70 10.86
N LEU A 207 13.91 5.67 10.90
CA LEU A 207 13.19 5.99 12.13
C LEU A 207 12.28 4.85 12.56
N VAL A 208 11.54 4.23 11.64
CA VAL A 208 10.68 3.07 11.92
C VAL A 208 11.54 1.89 12.38
N GLU A 209 12.68 1.64 11.74
CA GLU A 209 13.62 0.61 12.17
C GLU A 209 14.13 0.86 13.61
N ARG A 210 14.45 2.11 13.96
CA ARG A 210 14.81 2.52 15.32
C ARG A 210 13.69 2.29 16.33
N MET A 211 12.45 2.65 15.99
CA MET A 211 11.29 2.39 16.84
C MET A 211 11.18 0.92 17.23
N VAL A 212 11.34 0.02 16.25
CA VAL A 212 11.20 -1.43 16.46
C VAL A 212 12.45 -2.01 17.14
N LYS A 213 13.65 -1.77 16.57
CA LYS A 213 14.88 -2.48 16.98
C LYS A 213 15.48 -1.92 18.28
N GLU A 214 15.44 -0.60 18.48
CA GLU A 214 16.05 0.05 19.65
C GLU A 214 15.02 0.36 20.73
N LEU A 215 13.94 1.05 20.38
CA LEU A 215 12.94 1.54 21.33
C LEU A 215 11.90 0.46 21.71
N LYS A 216 11.92 -0.71 21.06
CA LYS A 216 11.03 -1.86 21.32
C LYS A 216 9.55 -1.51 21.19
N ARG A 217 9.24 -0.66 20.21
CA ARG A 217 7.89 -0.20 19.89
C ARG A 217 7.42 -0.80 18.54
N PRO A 218 6.88 -2.06 18.56
CA PRO A 218 6.59 -2.80 17.33
C PRO A 218 5.27 -2.42 16.63
N GLY A 219 4.48 -1.52 17.20
CA GLY A 219 3.16 -1.11 16.73
C GLY A 219 2.04 -1.64 17.61
N ARG A 220 0.80 -1.39 17.22
CA ARG A 220 -0.40 -1.70 18.00
C ARG A 220 -0.49 -3.16 18.45
N ALA A 221 -0.28 -4.10 17.54
CA ALA A 221 -0.39 -5.54 17.82
C ALA A 221 0.64 -6.01 18.86
N GLY A 222 1.77 -5.32 18.98
CA GLY A 222 2.82 -5.61 19.94
C GLY A 222 2.79 -4.74 21.20
N GLY A 223 1.67 -4.04 21.46
CA GLY A 223 1.46 -3.27 22.68
C GLY A 223 1.71 -1.78 22.58
N GLY A 224 2.31 -1.28 21.50
CA GLY A 224 2.51 0.14 21.24
C GLY A 224 3.56 0.42 20.17
N GLY A 225 3.44 1.57 19.55
CA GLY A 225 4.32 2.11 18.55
C GLY A 225 4.51 3.61 18.76
N PHE A 226 4.09 4.43 17.82
CA PHE A 226 3.99 5.88 18.00
C PHE A 226 2.88 6.25 18.99
N TYR A 227 1.96 5.33 19.23
CA TYR A 227 0.89 5.47 20.21
C TYR A 227 0.98 4.41 21.29
N ASP A 228 0.42 4.72 22.45
CA ASP A 228 0.05 3.77 23.50
C ASP A 228 -1.41 3.38 23.34
N TYR A 229 -1.71 2.10 23.66
CA TYR A 229 -3.03 1.48 23.52
C TYR A 229 -3.49 0.90 24.84
N PRO A 230 -3.76 1.75 25.87
CA PRO A 230 -4.15 1.26 27.19
C PRO A 230 -5.52 0.55 27.13
N ALA A 231 -5.64 -0.56 27.85
CA ALA A 231 -6.89 -1.31 27.93
C ALA A 231 -8.00 -0.44 28.55
N GLY A 232 -9.14 -0.36 27.86
CA GLY A 232 -10.32 0.40 28.33
C GLY A 232 -10.21 1.91 28.21
N ALA A 233 -9.14 2.46 27.61
CA ALA A 233 -8.98 3.88 27.39
C ALA A 233 -8.69 4.22 25.91
N LYS A 234 -8.76 5.52 25.56
CA LYS A 234 -8.41 5.98 24.23
C LYS A 234 -6.92 5.91 23.98
N LYS A 235 -6.51 5.52 22.76
CA LYS A 235 -5.12 5.63 22.33
C LYS A 235 -4.65 7.08 22.40
N HIS A 236 -3.39 7.28 22.73
CA HIS A 236 -2.73 8.60 22.75
C HIS A 236 -1.30 8.45 22.24
N LEU A 237 -0.72 9.54 21.76
CA LEU A 237 0.67 9.56 21.34
C LEU A 237 1.56 9.15 22.50
N TRP A 238 2.56 8.30 22.23
CA TRP A 238 3.53 7.88 23.23
C TRP A 238 4.29 9.10 23.79
N PRO A 239 4.24 9.35 25.11
CA PRO A 239 4.78 10.59 25.70
C PRO A 239 6.27 10.81 25.43
N GLU A 240 7.05 9.71 25.29
CA GLU A 240 8.49 9.80 25.02
C GLU A 240 8.82 10.28 23.59
N LEU A 241 7.85 10.37 22.68
CA LEU A 241 8.09 10.95 21.36
C LEU A 241 8.60 12.40 21.45
N LYS A 242 8.08 13.15 22.43
CA LYS A 242 8.47 14.53 22.62
C LYS A 242 9.94 14.67 23.02
N PRO A 243 10.42 14.10 24.12
CA PRO A 243 11.83 14.24 24.50
C PRO A 243 12.80 13.55 23.54
N LEU A 244 12.37 12.50 22.82
CA LEU A 244 13.23 11.74 21.91
C LEU A 244 13.40 12.42 20.53
N PHE A 245 12.37 13.07 20.03
CA PHE A 245 12.34 13.52 18.63
C PHE A 245 12.08 15.02 18.46
N GLU A 246 11.26 15.68 19.30
CA GLU A 246 10.99 17.11 19.12
C GLU A 246 12.26 17.94 19.34
N LYS A 247 12.54 18.83 18.39
CA LYS A 247 13.73 19.70 18.46
C LYS A 247 13.28 21.15 18.59
N PRO A 248 13.75 21.89 19.62
CA PRO A 248 13.50 23.33 19.73
C PRO A 248 14.05 24.08 18.50
N GLY A 249 13.26 25.02 18.00
CA GLY A 249 13.70 25.91 16.89
C GLY A 249 13.53 25.31 15.49
N VAL A 250 12.98 24.12 15.35
CA VAL A 250 12.59 23.61 14.02
C VAL A 250 11.40 24.41 13.50
N GLU A 251 11.60 25.07 12.38
CA GLU A 251 10.53 25.79 11.69
C GLU A 251 9.68 24.81 10.88
N TRP A 252 8.37 24.88 11.08
CA TRP A 252 7.38 24.12 10.32
C TRP A 252 6.06 24.88 10.23
N SER A 253 5.26 24.55 9.24
CA SER A 253 3.90 25.05 9.11
C SER A 253 2.95 23.91 8.79
N VAL A 254 1.67 24.10 9.12
CA VAL A 254 0.63 23.12 8.78
C VAL A 254 0.59 22.88 7.27
N GLN A 255 0.68 23.93 6.46
CA GLN A 255 0.68 23.84 5.01
C GLN A 255 1.87 23.02 4.48
N GLU A 256 3.08 23.22 5.01
CA GLU A 256 4.26 22.47 4.60
C GLU A 256 4.12 20.97 4.91
N ILE A 257 3.58 20.62 6.09
CA ILE A 257 3.31 19.23 6.45
C ILE A 257 2.27 18.62 5.50
N GLN A 258 1.18 19.33 5.23
CA GLN A 258 0.14 18.89 4.30
C GLN A 258 0.68 18.67 2.89
N ASP A 259 1.43 19.64 2.37
CA ASP A 259 2.07 19.52 1.06
C ASP A 259 3.00 18.31 1.02
N ARG A 260 3.86 18.11 2.00
CA ARG A 260 4.75 16.96 2.05
C ARG A 260 3.98 15.65 1.94
N LEU A 261 2.92 15.48 2.72
CA LEU A 261 2.11 14.26 2.73
C LEU A 261 1.35 14.02 1.41
N LEU A 262 0.77 15.07 0.82
CA LEU A 262 0.00 14.95 -0.42
C LEU A 262 0.90 14.81 -1.65
N TYR A 263 1.93 15.65 -1.76
CA TYR A 263 2.83 15.64 -2.91
C TYR A 263 3.64 14.34 -3.02
N ARG A 264 4.07 13.74 -1.89
CA ARG A 264 4.75 12.43 -1.93
C ARG A 264 3.90 11.37 -2.60
N GLN A 265 2.63 11.29 -2.25
CA GLN A 265 1.68 10.34 -2.83
C GLN A 265 1.39 10.66 -4.31
N ALA A 266 1.19 11.93 -4.64
CA ALA A 266 0.91 12.36 -6.01
C ALA A 266 2.11 12.11 -6.94
N ILE A 267 3.33 12.40 -6.49
CA ILE A 267 4.58 12.13 -7.23
C ILE A 267 4.75 10.63 -7.49
N GLU A 268 4.51 9.79 -6.47
CA GLU A 268 4.63 8.34 -6.65
C GLU A 268 3.56 7.78 -7.59
N THR A 269 2.35 8.33 -7.55
CA THR A 269 1.30 8.02 -8.52
C THR A 269 1.72 8.38 -9.96
N ALA A 270 2.32 9.56 -10.15
CA ALA A 270 2.86 9.96 -11.44
C ALA A 270 3.99 9.03 -11.94
N ARG A 271 4.86 8.57 -11.03
CA ARG A 271 5.90 7.56 -11.34
C ARG A 271 5.28 6.22 -11.74
N CYS A 272 4.25 5.76 -11.04
CA CYS A 272 3.53 4.53 -11.40
C CYS A 272 2.92 4.61 -12.80
N LEU A 273 2.39 5.77 -13.22
CA LEU A 273 1.94 6.01 -14.59
C LEU A 273 3.11 6.01 -15.58
N ALA A 274 4.20 6.68 -15.26
CA ALA A 274 5.38 6.77 -16.12
C ALA A 274 6.05 5.41 -16.37
N GLU A 275 6.01 4.53 -15.36
CA GLU A 275 6.55 3.17 -15.41
C GLU A 275 5.57 2.17 -16.01
N GLY A 276 4.32 2.56 -16.28
CA GLY A 276 3.28 1.69 -16.81
C GLY A 276 2.69 0.71 -15.79
N VAL A 277 2.94 0.93 -14.50
CA VAL A 277 2.24 0.20 -13.42
C VAL A 277 0.77 0.57 -13.39
N LEU A 278 0.47 1.86 -13.50
CA LEU A 278 -0.86 2.37 -13.80
C LEU A 278 -0.98 2.63 -15.31
N THR A 279 -2.12 2.32 -15.88
CA THR A 279 -2.42 2.53 -17.30
C THR A 279 -3.54 3.54 -17.52
N SER A 280 -4.22 3.96 -16.46
CA SER A 280 -5.30 4.94 -16.52
C SER A 280 -5.28 5.93 -15.35
N VAL A 281 -5.72 7.16 -15.60
CA VAL A 281 -5.92 8.18 -14.57
C VAL A 281 -7.09 7.81 -13.66
N GLN A 282 -8.09 7.14 -14.19
CA GLN A 282 -9.26 6.68 -13.45
C GLN A 282 -8.86 5.70 -12.37
N ASP A 283 -8.08 4.66 -12.70
CA ASP A 283 -7.60 3.68 -11.74
C ASP A 283 -6.66 4.31 -10.70
N ALA A 284 -5.83 5.27 -11.12
CA ALA A 284 -4.99 6.04 -10.22
C ALA A 284 -5.82 6.81 -9.17
N ASN A 285 -6.88 7.50 -9.61
CA ASN A 285 -7.73 8.29 -8.73
C ASN A 285 -8.59 7.39 -7.82
N ILE A 286 -9.21 6.36 -8.37
CA ILE A 286 -10.01 5.38 -7.61
C ILE A 286 -9.13 4.68 -6.58
N GLY A 287 -7.98 4.18 -6.99
CA GLY A 287 -7.04 3.47 -6.14
C GLY A 287 -6.51 4.33 -5.00
N SER A 288 -6.18 5.61 -5.27
CA SER A 288 -5.72 6.53 -4.22
C SER A 288 -6.80 6.83 -3.18
N ILE A 289 -8.04 7.06 -3.60
CA ILE A 289 -9.14 7.39 -2.67
C ILE A 289 -9.54 6.16 -1.85
N PHE A 290 -9.86 5.04 -2.50
CA PHE A 290 -10.46 3.90 -1.83
C PHE A 290 -9.44 2.91 -1.24
N GLY A 291 -8.20 2.93 -1.71
CA GLY A 291 -7.14 2.05 -1.22
C GLY A 291 -6.27 2.66 -0.13
N ILE A 292 -5.82 3.88 -0.34
CA ILE A 292 -4.83 4.51 0.56
C ILE A 292 -5.35 5.76 1.27
N GLY A 293 -6.63 6.10 1.09
CA GLY A 293 -7.27 7.19 1.81
C GLY A 293 -6.83 8.59 1.37
N PHE A 294 -6.35 8.75 0.14
CA PHE A 294 -6.06 10.08 -0.41
C PHE A 294 -7.33 10.96 -0.34
N PRO A 295 -7.23 12.26 -0.03
CA PRO A 295 -8.39 13.09 0.24
C PRO A 295 -9.40 13.10 -0.91
N ALA A 296 -10.61 12.60 -0.67
CA ALA A 296 -11.63 12.43 -1.71
C ALA A 296 -12.09 13.76 -2.33
N TRP A 297 -11.99 14.87 -1.60
CA TRP A 297 -12.33 16.21 -2.09
C TRP A 297 -11.44 16.67 -3.25
N THR A 298 -10.26 16.07 -3.43
CA THR A 298 -9.35 16.36 -4.54
C THR A 298 -9.76 15.67 -5.83
N GLY A 299 -10.59 14.61 -5.75
CA GLY A 299 -10.89 13.72 -6.87
C GLY A 299 -9.84 12.61 -7.08
N GLY A 300 -8.82 12.50 -6.22
CA GLY A 300 -7.74 11.53 -6.27
C GLY A 300 -6.37 12.12 -6.57
N ALA A 301 -5.33 11.29 -6.50
CA ALA A 301 -3.94 11.76 -6.57
C ALA A 301 -3.58 12.42 -7.91
N MET A 302 -4.05 11.88 -9.04
CA MET A 302 -3.85 12.53 -10.34
C MET A 302 -4.70 13.78 -10.50
N GLN A 303 -5.95 13.75 -10.03
CA GLN A 303 -6.80 14.93 -10.09
C GLN A 303 -6.28 16.05 -9.18
N PHE A 304 -5.61 15.72 -8.07
CA PHE A 304 -4.90 16.70 -7.25
C PHE A 304 -3.81 17.42 -8.05
N ILE A 305 -3.03 16.70 -8.87
CA ILE A 305 -2.01 17.29 -9.76
C ILE A 305 -2.67 18.28 -10.72
N TYR A 306 -3.73 17.86 -11.41
CA TYR A 306 -4.41 18.68 -12.42
C TYR A 306 -5.17 19.84 -11.80
N GLY A 307 -5.81 19.65 -10.66
CA GLY A 307 -6.51 20.70 -9.92
C GLY A 307 -5.59 21.78 -9.35
N THR A 308 -4.35 21.40 -9.02
CA THR A 308 -3.30 22.36 -8.61
C THR A 308 -2.80 23.17 -9.82
N GLY A 309 -2.88 22.61 -11.02
CA GLY A 309 -2.27 23.12 -12.26
C GLY A 309 -0.84 22.59 -12.43
N LEU A 310 -0.52 22.11 -13.64
CA LEU A 310 0.75 21.40 -13.90
C LEU A 310 1.99 22.24 -13.55
N GLU A 311 2.01 23.50 -13.96
CA GLU A 311 3.14 24.38 -13.69
C GLU A 311 3.32 24.63 -12.20
N ALA A 312 2.25 24.97 -11.48
CA ALA A 312 2.27 25.20 -10.05
C ALA A 312 2.68 23.92 -9.28
N PHE A 313 2.17 22.76 -9.69
CA PHE A 313 2.55 21.48 -9.11
C PHE A 313 4.04 21.19 -9.31
N MET A 314 4.56 21.33 -10.53
CA MET A 314 5.98 21.12 -10.83
C MET A 314 6.88 22.09 -10.06
N GLN A 315 6.52 23.36 -10.01
CA GLN A 315 7.26 24.35 -9.22
C GLN A 315 7.30 23.98 -7.73
N ARG A 316 6.16 23.55 -7.17
CA ARG A 316 6.11 23.15 -5.77
C ARG A 316 6.91 21.88 -5.50
N THR A 317 6.90 20.89 -6.39
CA THR A 317 7.74 19.70 -6.25
C THR A 317 9.23 20.05 -6.26
N ASP A 318 9.67 20.98 -7.11
CA ASP A 318 11.07 21.43 -7.14
C ASP A 318 11.47 22.15 -5.83
N GLN A 319 10.58 22.97 -5.25
CA GLN A 319 10.80 23.61 -3.94
C GLN A 319 10.90 22.57 -2.81
N LEU A 320 9.98 21.59 -2.79
CA LEU A 320 10.00 20.51 -1.80
C LEU A 320 11.26 19.63 -1.96
N ALA A 321 11.66 19.33 -3.18
CA ALA A 321 12.88 18.56 -3.47
C ALA A 321 14.13 19.28 -2.99
N ALA A 322 14.23 20.59 -3.17
CA ALA A 322 15.34 21.39 -2.71
C ALA A 322 15.46 21.42 -1.18
N ARG A 323 14.33 21.36 -0.45
CA ARG A 323 14.28 21.44 1.02
C ARG A 323 14.33 20.08 1.71
N HIS A 324 13.64 19.07 1.13
CA HIS A 324 13.35 17.78 1.79
C HIS A 324 13.91 16.57 1.02
N GLY A 325 14.65 16.83 -0.07
CA GLY A 325 15.41 15.79 -0.77
C GLY A 325 14.71 15.16 -1.96
N VAL A 326 15.43 14.20 -2.56
CA VAL A 326 15.10 13.62 -3.87
C VAL A 326 13.75 12.90 -3.95
N GLY A 327 13.18 12.52 -2.82
CA GLY A 327 11.86 11.90 -2.76
C GLY A 327 10.77 12.76 -3.39
N PHE A 328 10.92 14.09 -3.37
CA PHE A 328 10.00 15.05 -3.98
C PHE A 328 10.34 15.41 -5.42
N LYS A 329 11.44 14.90 -5.98
CA LYS A 329 11.83 15.22 -7.35
C LYS A 329 10.90 14.52 -8.33
N LEU A 330 10.22 15.29 -9.16
CA LEU A 330 9.46 14.79 -10.30
C LEU A 330 10.43 14.67 -11.49
N ASP A 331 10.82 13.44 -11.83
CA ASP A 331 11.74 13.19 -12.94
C ASP A 331 11.09 13.46 -14.32
N ALA A 332 11.89 13.47 -15.37
CA ALA A 332 11.41 13.79 -16.73
C ALA A 332 10.35 12.79 -17.22
N LYS A 333 10.44 11.51 -16.85
CA LYS A 333 9.45 10.50 -17.26
C LYS A 333 8.10 10.75 -16.60
N ALA A 334 8.10 11.04 -15.29
CA ALA A 334 6.89 11.36 -14.56
C ALA A 334 6.28 12.71 -15.03
N ARG A 335 7.12 13.74 -15.33
CA ARG A 335 6.65 15.01 -15.96
C ARG A 335 5.94 14.74 -17.27
N ASN A 336 6.55 14.00 -18.18
CA ASN A 336 5.93 13.65 -19.48
C ASN A 336 4.64 12.83 -19.28
N ALA A 337 4.59 11.94 -18.31
CA ALA A 337 3.38 11.15 -18.04
C ALA A 337 2.20 12.03 -17.61
N ILE A 338 2.40 12.95 -16.65
CA ILE A 338 1.31 13.84 -16.20
C ILE A 338 0.84 14.79 -17.29
N GLU A 339 1.71 15.23 -18.19
CA GLU A 339 1.35 16.03 -19.38
C GLU A 339 0.54 15.18 -20.37
N LYS A 340 1.02 13.97 -20.70
CA LYS A 340 0.37 13.06 -21.65
C LYS A 340 -1.04 12.66 -21.23
N PHE A 341 -1.25 12.43 -19.94
CA PHE A 341 -2.54 11.97 -19.39
C PHE A 341 -3.43 13.13 -18.93
N GLN A 342 -3.04 14.38 -19.19
CA GLN A 342 -3.85 15.54 -18.80
C GLN A 342 -5.23 15.46 -19.48
N PRO A 343 -6.33 15.62 -18.74
CA PRO A 343 -7.66 15.67 -19.31
C PRO A 343 -7.79 16.83 -20.29
N ILE A 344 -8.36 16.57 -21.46
CA ILE A 344 -8.76 17.60 -22.42
C ILE A 344 -10.18 18.00 -22.02
N TYR A 345 -10.35 19.22 -21.52
CA TYR A 345 -11.66 19.81 -21.18
C TYR A 345 -12.17 20.66 -22.34
#